data_fdb24f32820de1559618a713b897a4ff
#
_entry.id   fdb24f32820de1559618a713b897a4ff
#
_cell.length_a   1.000
_cell.length_b   1.000
_cell.length_c   1.000
_cell.angle_alpha   90.00
_cell.angle_beta   90.00
_cell.angle_gamma   90.00
#
_symmetry.space_group_name_H-M   'P 1'
#
loop_
_entity.id
_entity.type
_entity.pdbx_description
1 polymer ?
#
loop_
_entity_poly.entity_id
_entity_poly.type
_entity_poly.pdbx_seq_one_letter_code
_entity_poly.pdbx_strand_id
1 'polypeptide(L)'
;MSSSSAPVAAKVATWALLLGAALNGQAAGAERDRLLQAAKSWGYQLQKVEPAEIAASPYDMVVIDYSRDGSDETAFTREDVARMQKKPDGGRRIVLSYLSIGEAETYRYYWRWYWGWFFRLLAPGWLAGQNREWRGNYAVRYWMKDWQDIIFKGQNSYLDRIIRAGFDGAYLDKVDEYEEKSIARPNPNARADMIAFVGALAAHARGREPGFFIVPQNGEELLEDRSYRASIDAAGKEDLLFGETRTGRANSPEEIKTKVGYLELLRKDGKPVFAVEYLEARQQIERARAELLAYGFVPYFTDRGLDTLR
;
A
#
# COMPACT_ATOMS: atom_id res chain seq x y z
N MET A 1 -23.27 6.04 -56.20
CA MET A 1 -22.62 5.07 -55.27
C MET A 1 -21.14 5.45 -55.19
N SER A 2 -20.75 6.26 -54.19
CA SER A 2 -19.35 6.62 -53.99
C SER A 2 -18.87 5.91 -52.72
N SER A 3 -18.00 4.92 -52.87
CA SER A 3 -17.34 4.21 -51.82
C SER A 3 -16.20 5.10 -51.29
N SER A 4 -16.40 5.69 -50.08
CA SER A 4 -15.35 6.39 -49.34
C SER A 4 -14.42 5.36 -48.70
N SER A 5 -13.28 5.09 -49.29
CA SER A 5 -12.18 4.36 -48.69
C SER A 5 -11.43 5.31 -47.78
N ALA A 6 -11.55 5.11 -46.45
CA ALA A 6 -10.70 5.79 -45.47
C ALA A 6 -9.22 5.43 -45.74
N PRO A 7 -8.30 6.39 -45.71
CA PRO A 7 -6.94 6.16 -46.17
C PRO A 7 -6.19 5.18 -45.23
N VAL A 8 -5.49 4.22 -45.83
CA VAL A 8 -4.65 3.21 -45.18
C VAL A 8 -3.64 3.84 -44.20
N ALA A 9 -3.19 5.06 -44.47
CA ALA A 9 -2.32 5.85 -43.61
C ALA A 9 -2.88 6.09 -42.20
N ALA A 10 -4.17 6.28 -42.03
CA ALA A 10 -4.78 6.48 -40.69
C ALA A 10 -4.74 5.21 -39.85
N LYS A 11 -4.91 4.04 -40.47
CA LYS A 11 -4.81 2.74 -39.77
C LYS A 11 -3.38 2.42 -39.34
N VAL A 12 -2.39 2.70 -40.18
CA VAL A 12 -0.97 2.49 -39.85
C VAL A 12 -0.53 3.40 -38.72
N ALA A 13 -0.94 4.66 -38.70
CA ALA A 13 -0.64 5.59 -37.59
C ALA A 13 -1.25 5.13 -36.25
N THR A 14 -2.47 4.60 -36.26
CA THR A 14 -3.12 4.08 -35.06
C THR A 14 -2.41 2.82 -34.54
N TRP A 15 -1.98 1.92 -35.39
CA TRP A 15 -1.20 0.73 -34.99
C TRP A 15 0.19 1.09 -34.44
N ALA A 16 0.87 2.08 -35.01
CA ALA A 16 2.15 2.55 -34.54
C ALA A 16 2.06 3.19 -33.14
N LEU A 17 0.98 3.96 -32.88
CA LEU A 17 0.70 4.55 -31.57
C LEU A 17 0.37 3.48 -30.52
N LEU A 18 -0.41 2.47 -30.87
CA LEU A 18 -0.75 1.36 -29.98
C LEU A 18 0.47 0.48 -29.67
N LEU A 19 1.32 0.20 -30.66
CA LEU A 19 2.58 -0.52 -30.43
C LEU A 19 3.56 0.29 -29.56
N GLY A 20 3.67 1.60 -29.79
CA GLY A 20 4.51 2.50 -28.98
C GLY A 20 4.05 2.56 -27.53
N ALA A 21 2.74 2.64 -27.28
CA ALA A 21 2.18 2.61 -25.93
C ALA A 21 2.40 1.27 -25.23
N ALA A 22 2.27 0.15 -25.95
CA ALA A 22 2.53 -1.19 -25.40
C ALA A 22 4.01 -1.40 -25.06
N LEU A 23 4.94 -0.96 -25.91
CA LEU A 23 6.37 -1.04 -25.66
C LEU A 23 6.81 -0.15 -24.49
N ASN A 24 6.26 1.05 -24.37
CA ASN A 24 6.50 1.94 -23.23
C ASN A 24 5.98 1.34 -21.92
N GLY A 25 4.80 0.72 -21.93
CA GLY A 25 4.23 0.03 -20.77
C GLY A 25 5.07 -1.17 -20.32
N GLN A 26 5.61 -1.95 -21.27
CA GLN A 26 6.50 -3.07 -20.94
C GLN A 26 7.86 -2.60 -20.39
N ALA A 27 8.43 -1.53 -20.94
CA ALA A 27 9.67 -0.95 -20.44
C ALA A 27 9.50 -0.38 -19.03
N ALA A 28 8.43 0.33 -18.78
CA ALA A 28 8.09 0.86 -17.44
C ALA A 28 7.88 -0.28 -16.43
N GLY A 29 7.21 -1.37 -16.82
CA GLY A 29 7.05 -2.56 -15.98
C GLY A 29 8.37 -3.22 -15.63
N ALA A 30 9.26 -3.41 -16.60
CA ALA A 30 10.58 -4.02 -16.36
C ALA A 30 11.51 -3.14 -15.51
N GLU A 31 11.43 -1.82 -15.64
CA GLU A 31 12.16 -0.88 -14.78
C GLU A 31 11.62 -0.91 -13.35
N ARG A 32 10.30 -0.91 -13.19
CA ARG A 32 9.64 -1.06 -11.91
C ARG A 32 10.10 -2.31 -11.16
N ASP A 33 10.05 -3.47 -11.82
CA ASP A 33 10.44 -4.74 -11.20
C ASP A 33 11.90 -4.73 -10.76
N ARG A 34 12.78 -4.12 -11.56
CA ARG A 34 14.20 -3.95 -11.21
C ARG A 34 14.39 -3.05 -9.98
N LEU A 35 13.70 -1.91 -9.91
CA LEU A 35 13.77 -1.00 -8.76
C LEU A 35 13.34 -1.68 -7.47
N LEU A 36 12.22 -2.41 -7.50
CA LEU A 36 11.69 -3.07 -6.32
C LEU A 36 12.58 -4.22 -5.84
N GLN A 37 13.11 -5.02 -6.77
CA GLN A 37 14.06 -6.10 -6.45
C GLN A 37 15.43 -5.59 -5.99
N ALA A 38 15.84 -4.41 -6.44
CA ALA A 38 17.07 -3.76 -6.02
C ALA A 38 16.96 -3.16 -4.61
N ALA A 39 15.77 -2.90 -4.09
CA ALA A 39 15.57 -2.34 -2.77
C ALA A 39 16.04 -3.32 -1.68
N LYS A 40 17.10 -2.95 -0.95
CA LYS A 40 17.71 -3.73 0.14
C LYS A 40 17.47 -3.10 1.51
N SER A 41 16.93 -1.90 1.54
CA SER A 41 16.60 -1.14 2.74
C SER A 41 15.30 -0.37 2.54
N TRP A 42 14.54 -0.24 3.61
CA TRP A 42 13.32 0.56 3.58
C TRP A 42 13.07 1.25 4.91
N GLY A 43 12.24 2.28 4.89
CA GLY A 43 11.82 3.01 6.07
C GLY A 43 10.32 3.24 6.09
N TYR A 44 9.74 3.39 7.29
CA TYR A 44 8.32 3.57 7.49
C TYR A 44 8.09 4.72 8.47
N GLN A 45 7.51 5.82 7.98
CA GLN A 45 7.21 7.01 8.78
C GLN A 45 5.89 7.61 8.33
N LEU A 46 4.92 7.74 9.23
CA LEU A 46 3.57 8.25 8.92
C LEU A 46 3.31 9.64 9.52
N GLN A 47 4.13 10.07 10.47
CA GLN A 47 3.94 11.36 11.14
C GLN A 47 5.18 12.22 11.03
N LYS A 48 4.99 13.55 11.13
CA LYS A 48 6.08 14.55 11.12
C LYS A 48 7.01 14.40 9.90
N VAL A 49 6.47 13.99 8.76
CA VAL A 49 7.27 13.75 7.56
C VAL A 49 7.75 15.07 6.98
N GLU A 50 9.09 15.23 6.89
CA GLU A 50 9.72 16.35 6.22
C GLU A 50 10.44 15.89 4.95
N PRO A 51 10.08 16.44 3.76
CA PRO A 51 10.66 16.02 2.49
C PRO A 51 12.19 16.08 2.45
N ALA A 52 12.78 17.04 3.18
CA ALA A 52 14.23 17.20 3.27
C ALA A 52 14.90 16.04 4.04
N GLU A 53 14.27 15.57 5.12
CA GLU A 53 14.78 14.46 5.93
C GLU A 53 14.67 13.15 5.17
N ILE A 54 13.52 12.92 4.49
CA ILE A 54 13.38 11.76 3.62
C ILE A 54 14.45 11.78 2.53
N ALA A 55 14.66 12.90 1.84
CA ALA A 55 15.67 13.02 0.79
C ALA A 55 17.09 12.75 1.31
N ALA A 56 17.40 13.12 2.55
CA ALA A 56 18.70 12.90 3.19
C ALA A 56 18.91 11.45 3.70
N SER A 57 17.84 10.64 3.78
CA SER A 57 17.94 9.27 4.27
C SER A 57 18.60 8.33 3.27
N PRO A 58 19.19 7.20 3.70
CA PRO A 58 19.88 6.27 2.81
C PRO A 58 18.95 5.22 2.17
N TYR A 59 17.69 5.14 2.58
CA TYR A 59 16.78 4.05 2.21
C TYR A 59 16.50 3.97 0.70
N ASP A 60 16.36 2.75 0.19
CA ASP A 60 15.99 2.46 -1.21
C ASP A 60 14.48 2.65 -1.43
N MET A 61 13.68 2.38 -0.39
CA MET A 61 12.25 2.58 -0.38
C MET A 61 11.81 3.24 0.93
N VAL A 62 10.81 4.13 0.85
CA VAL A 62 10.14 4.66 2.04
C VAL A 62 8.63 4.60 1.87
N VAL A 63 7.95 4.33 2.97
CA VAL A 63 6.49 4.44 3.10
C VAL A 63 6.20 5.64 3.98
N ILE A 64 5.43 6.59 3.47
CA ILE A 64 5.02 7.80 4.18
C ILE A 64 3.53 8.05 3.95
N ASP A 65 2.91 8.92 4.75
CA ASP A 65 1.56 9.42 4.43
C ASP A 65 1.60 10.30 3.16
N TYR A 66 0.45 10.52 2.51
CA TYR A 66 0.37 11.43 1.35
C TYR A 66 0.48 12.90 1.74
N SER A 67 0.44 13.21 3.02
CA SER A 67 0.50 14.54 3.60
C SER A 67 1.27 14.54 4.92
N ARG A 68 1.55 15.73 5.48
CA ARG A 68 2.32 15.86 6.74
C ARG A 68 1.55 15.39 7.98
N ASP A 69 0.23 15.53 7.98
CA ASP A 69 -0.65 15.28 9.13
C ASP A 69 -1.90 14.46 8.80
N GLY A 70 -1.96 13.87 7.60
CA GLY A 70 -3.09 13.10 7.11
C GLY A 70 -4.21 13.93 6.47
N SER A 71 -4.18 15.26 6.59
CA SER A 71 -5.15 16.17 5.97
C SER A 71 -4.80 16.49 4.52
N ASP A 72 -5.78 17.01 3.78
CA ASP A 72 -5.59 17.41 2.38
C ASP A 72 -4.84 18.76 2.26
N GLU A 73 -4.94 19.59 3.30
CA GLU A 73 -4.32 20.91 3.37
C GLU A 73 -2.79 20.85 3.40
N THR A 74 -2.25 19.77 3.93
CA THR A 74 -0.80 19.55 4.05
C THR A 74 -0.28 18.48 3.10
N ALA A 75 -1.07 18.10 2.07
CA ALA A 75 -0.69 17.12 1.07
C ALA A 75 0.62 17.50 0.36
N PHE A 76 1.48 16.51 0.14
CA PHE A 76 2.73 16.73 -0.58
C PHE A 76 2.49 17.09 -2.04
N THR A 77 3.25 18.06 -2.52
CA THR A 77 3.27 18.43 -3.93
C THR A 77 4.08 17.41 -4.75
N ARG A 78 3.92 17.47 -6.08
CA ARG A 78 4.75 16.65 -6.98
C ARG A 78 6.25 16.96 -6.83
N GLU A 79 6.60 18.19 -6.54
CA GLU A 79 7.96 18.65 -6.29
C GLU A 79 8.53 18.06 -4.98
N ASP A 80 7.71 18.01 -3.92
CA ASP A 80 8.09 17.38 -2.66
C ASP A 80 8.37 15.88 -2.87
N VAL A 81 7.47 15.16 -3.55
CA VAL A 81 7.64 13.74 -3.84
C VAL A 81 8.87 13.51 -4.74
N ALA A 82 9.04 14.30 -5.80
CA ALA A 82 10.19 14.19 -6.68
C ALA A 82 11.53 14.46 -5.95
N ARG A 83 11.53 15.32 -4.94
CA ARG A 83 12.68 15.55 -4.06
C ARG A 83 12.97 14.31 -3.20
N MET A 84 11.94 13.74 -2.58
CA MET A 84 12.06 12.54 -1.75
C MET A 84 12.51 11.29 -2.55
N GLN A 85 12.21 11.25 -3.83
CA GLN A 85 12.60 10.16 -4.72
C GLN A 85 14.10 10.15 -5.06
N LYS A 86 14.85 11.20 -4.73
CA LYS A 86 16.31 11.28 -4.95
C LYS A 86 17.06 10.91 -3.68
N LYS A 87 18.01 9.97 -3.80
CA LYS A 87 18.91 9.59 -2.71
C LYS A 87 20.14 10.52 -2.65
N PRO A 88 20.80 10.60 -1.47
CA PRO A 88 22.03 11.40 -1.34
C PRO A 88 23.17 10.97 -2.28
N ASP A 89 23.22 9.67 -2.65
CA ASP A 89 24.20 9.10 -3.58
C ASP A 89 23.86 9.34 -5.06
N GLY A 90 22.76 10.05 -5.35
CA GLY A 90 22.26 10.30 -6.69
C GLY A 90 21.33 9.19 -7.24
N GLY A 91 21.16 8.10 -6.51
CA GLY A 91 20.28 6.99 -6.88
C GLY A 91 18.79 7.35 -6.77
N ARG A 92 17.94 6.45 -7.29
CA ARG A 92 16.47 6.54 -7.23
C ARG A 92 15.94 5.84 -5.99
N ARG A 93 15.06 6.50 -5.25
CA ARG A 93 14.29 5.93 -4.15
C ARG A 93 12.86 5.68 -4.59
N ILE A 94 12.28 4.57 -4.15
CA ILE A 94 10.83 4.32 -4.23
C ILE A 94 10.15 5.04 -3.06
N VAL A 95 9.13 5.85 -3.35
CA VAL A 95 8.32 6.55 -2.35
C VAL A 95 6.89 6.08 -2.48
N LEU A 96 6.43 5.29 -1.50
CA LEU A 96 5.05 4.78 -1.44
C LEU A 96 4.21 5.64 -0.50
N SER A 97 2.96 5.87 -0.89
CA SER A 97 1.99 6.50 0.01
C SER A 97 1.21 5.45 0.78
N TYR A 98 1.17 5.60 2.10
CA TYR A 98 0.22 4.87 2.95
C TYR A 98 -1.22 5.15 2.53
N LEU A 99 -2.05 4.11 2.52
CA LEU A 99 -3.47 4.19 2.19
C LEU A 99 -4.23 3.10 2.95
N SER A 100 -4.96 3.47 4.01
CA SER A 100 -5.87 2.54 4.66
C SER A 100 -7.08 2.27 3.77
N ILE A 101 -7.33 0.99 3.43
CA ILE A 101 -8.44 0.57 2.57
C ILE A 101 -9.54 -0.17 3.32
N GLY A 102 -9.23 -0.70 4.50
CA GLY A 102 -10.18 -1.40 5.37
C GLY A 102 -10.75 -0.54 6.50
N GLU A 103 -10.15 0.61 6.78
CA GLU A 103 -10.61 1.56 7.79
C GLU A 103 -10.73 2.98 7.25
N ALA A 104 -11.75 3.70 7.75
CA ALA A 104 -11.91 5.13 7.56
C ALA A 104 -11.31 5.88 8.76
N GLU A 105 -10.55 6.93 8.47
CA GLU A 105 -9.80 7.72 9.44
C GLU A 105 -10.41 9.12 9.57
N THR A 106 -10.66 9.58 10.80
CA THR A 106 -11.43 10.82 11.08
C THR A 106 -10.74 12.11 10.63
N TYR A 107 -9.45 12.07 10.39
CA TYR A 107 -8.64 13.22 9.96
C TYR A 107 -8.51 13.33 8.44
N ARG A 108 -9.07 12.38 7.67
CA ARG A 108 -9.01 12.40 6.21
C ARG A 108 -10.05 13.33 5.60
N TYR A 109 -9.76 13.88 4.44
CA TYR A 109 -10.59 14.83 3.69
C TYR A 109 -12.03 14.37 3.44
N TYR A 110 -12.27 13.07 3.36
CA TYR A 110 -13.59 12.49 3.12
C TYR A 110 -14.44 12.38 4.38
N TRP A 111 -13.84 12.49 5.55
CA TRP A 111 -14.56 12.33 6.82
C TRP A 111 -15.52 13.50 7.05
N ARG A 112 -16.68 13.18 7.64
CA ARG A 112 -17.63 14.20 8.11
C ARG A 112 -17.73 14.12 9.62
N TRP A 113 -17.52 15.24 10.29
CA TRP A 113 -17.51 15.34 11.76
C TRP A 113 -18.75 14.74 12.43
N TYR A 114 -19.92 14.77 11.73
CA TYR A 114 -21.18 14.24 12.23
C TYR A 114 -21.35 12.73 12.03
N TRP A 115 -20.43 11.99 11.40
CA TRP A 115 -20.46 10.52 11.28
C TRP A 115 -20.01 9.82 12.56
N GLY A 116 -19.37 10.56 13.47
CA GLY A 116 -19.00 10.09 14.79
C GLY A 116 -20.24 9.91 15.70
N TRP A 117 -20.02 9.90 16.98
CA TRP A 117 -20.95 9.45 18.01
C TRP A 117 -22.40 9.98 17.93
N PHE A 118 -22.63 11.28 17.65
CA PHE A 118 -23.95 11.90 17.81
C PHE A 118 -24.96 11.60 16.71
N PHE A 119 -24.49 11.33 15.49
CA PHE A 119 -25.37 11.19 14.31
C PHE A 119 -25.15 9.88 13.57
N ARG A 120 -24.97 8.79 14.30
CA ARG A 120 -24.77 7.45 13.72
C ARG A 120 -25.87 7.05 12.71
N LEU A 121 -27.06 7.62 12.83
CA LEU A 121 -28.15 7.45 11.87
C LEU A 121 -27.89 8.14 10.52
N LEU A 122 -26.99 9.12 10.47
CA LEU A 122 -26.58 9.83 9.26
C LEU A 122 -25.26 9.31 8.70
N ALA A 123 -24.64 8.33 9.35
CA ALA A 123 -23.41 7.71 8.86
C ALA A 123 -23.68 6.90 7.60
N PRO A 124 -22.75 6.90 6.63
CA PRO A 124 -22.92 6.13 5.41
C PRO A 124 -22.98 4.62 5.69
N GLY A 125 -23.68 3.88 4.83
CA GLY A 125 -23.87 2.44 4.98
C GLY A 125 -22.56 1.63 5.01
N TRP A 126 -21.50 2.15 4.41
CA TRP A 126 -20.19 1.51 4.43
C TRP A 126 -19.44 1.64 5.77
N LEU A 127 -19.78 2.62 6.62
CA LEU A 127 -19.13 2.81 7.92
C LEU A 127 -19.59 1.75 8.93
N ALA A 128 -18.64 1.07 9.57
CA ALA A 128 -18.90 0.03 10.56
C ALA A 128 -18.47 0.45 11.97
N GLY A 129 -17.88 -0.44 12.74
CA GLY A 129 -17.49 -0.19 14.13
C GLY A 129 -16.20 0.63 14.26
N GLN A 130 -16.10 1.39 15.36
CA GLN A 130 -14.83 2.07 15.68
C GLN A 130 -13.78 1.05 16.14
N ASN A 131 -12.55 1.21 15.66
CA ASN A 131 -11.40 0.48 16.17
C ASN A 131 -11.14 0.86 17.64
N ARG A 132 -10.96 -0.14 18.50
CA ARG A 132 -10.78 0.08 19.94
C ARG A 132 -9.37 0.48 20.32
N GLU A 133 -8.39 0.07 19.53
CA GLU A 133 -6.97 0.34 19.75
C GLU A 133 -6.57 1.68 19.14
N TRP A 134 -7.14 2.03 17.98
CA TRP A 134 -6.87 3.28 17.28
C TRP A 134 -8.10 4.19 17.25
N ARG A 135 -8.19 5.08 18.24
CA ARG A 135 -9.30 6.05 18.29
C ARG A 135 -9.27 6.96 17.07
N GLY A 136 -10.41 7.08 16.42
CA GLY A 136 -10.52 7.86 15.18
C GLY A 136 -10.54 7.00 13.92
N ASN A 137 -10.24 5.70 14.04
CA ASN A 137 -10.33 4.75 12.95
C ASN A 137 -11.62 3.92 13.06
N TYR A 138 -12.23 3.63 11.94
CA TYR A 138 -13.50 2.92 11.84
C TYR A 138 -13.41 1.87 10.74
N ALA A 139 -13.72 0.63 11.06
CA ALA A 139 -13.89 -0.45 10.09
C ALA A 139 -14.87 -0.05 8.98
N VAL A 140 -14.64 -0.49 7.76
CA VAL A 140 -15.50 -0.19 6.62
C VAL A 140 -15.93 -1.44 5.86
N ARG A 141 -17.14 -1.40 5.29
CA ARG A 141 -17.62 -2.41 4.35
C ARG A 141 -17.04 -2.11 2.96
N TYR A 142 -15.77 -2.47 2.76
CA TYR A 142 -14.97 -2.12 1.57
C TYR A 142 -15.54 -2.67 0.25
N TRP A 143 -16.46 -3.64 0.28
CA TRP A 143 -17.19 -4.10 -0.89
C TRP A 143 -18.28 -3.13 -1.36
N MET A 144 -18.62 -2.11 -0.56
CA MET A 144 -19.62 -1.13 -0.92
C MET A 144 -19.06 -0.11 -1.92
N LYS A 145 -19.86 0.15 -2.96
CA LYS A 145 -19.47 1.07 -4.04
C LYS A 145 -19.06 2.45 -3.53
N ASP A 146 -19.81 3.01 -2.60
CA ASP A 146 -19.56 4.38 -2.11
C ASP A 146 -18.21 4.51 -1.40
N TRP A 147 -17.75 3.45 -0.70
CA TRP A 147 -16.39 3.40 -0.16
C TRP A 147 -15.34 3.26 -1.27
N GLN A 148 -15.59 2.39 -2.25
CA GLN A 148 -14.70 2.22 -3.39
C GLN A 148 -14.56 3.50 -4.22
N ASP A 149 -15.63 4.31 -4.31
CA ASP A 149 -15.59 5.62 -4.98
C ASP A 149 -14.69 6.61 -4.21
N ILE A 150 -14.68 6.58 -2.88
CA ILE A 150 -13.75 7.37 -2.06
C ILE A 150 -12.31 6.93 -2.31
N ILE A 151 -12.05 5.63 -2.31
CA ILE A 151 -10.69 5.11 -2.39
C ILE A 151 -10.11 5.22 -3.81
N PHE A 152 -10.83 4.78 -4.86
CA PHE A 152 -10.22 4.74 -6.21
C PHE A 152 -11.17 4.98 -7.39
N LYS A 153 -12.50 4.77 -7.30
CA LYS A 153 -13.39 4.84 -8.47
C LYS A 153 -13.97 6.21 -8.74
N GLY A 154 -14.10 7.05 -7.70
CA GLY A 154 -14.69 8.38 -7.81
C GLY A 154 -13.76 9.39 -8.47
N GLN A 155 -14.35 10.48 -8.99
CA GLN A 155 -13.56 11.62 -9.42
C GLN A 155 -12.80 12.21 -8.23
N ASN A 156 -11.48 12.40 -8.39
CA ASN A 156 -10.62 12.91 -7.33
C ASN A 156 -10.57 11.99 -6.08
N SER A 157 -10.60 10.67 -6.32
CA SER A 157 -10.44 9.65 -5.28
C SER A 157 -9.12 9.77 -4.52
N TYR A 158 -8.99 9.08 -3.39
CA TYR A 158 -7.76 9.10 -2.60
C TYR A 158 -6.55 8.61 -3.42
N LEU A 159 -6.71 7.49 -4.12
CA LEU A 159 -5.66 6.94 -4.98
C LEU A 159 -5.28 7.90 -6.12
N ASP A 160 -6.25 8.59 -6.73
CA ASP A 160 -5.96 9.57 -7.78
C ASP A 160 -5.18 10.78 -7.26
N ARG A 161 -5.36 11.17 -5.98
CA ARG A 161 -4.57 12.23 -5.32
C ARG A 161 -3.12 11.77 -5.15
N ILE A 162 -2.91 10.55 -4.67
CA ILE A 162 -1.59 9.92 -4.51
C ILE A 162 -0.86 9.85 -5.86
N ILE A 163 -1.54 9.38 -6.91
CA ILE A 163 -0.97 9.30 -8.27
C ILE A 163 -0.59 10.70 -8.79
N ARG A 164 -1.48 11.69 -8.64
CA ARG A 164 -1.20 13.07 -9.09
C ARG A 164 -0.03 13.71 -8.35
N ALA A 165 0.15 13.42 -7.07
CA ALA A 165 1.31 13.87 -6.30
C ALA A 165 2.62 13.22 -6.75
N GLY A 166 2.58 12.16 -7.56
CA GLY A 166 3.76 11.53 -8.16
C GLY A 166 4.41 10.46 -7.30
N PHE A 167 3.71 9.91 -6.32
CA PHE A 167 4.16 8.72 -5.60
C PHE A 167 4.36 7.53 -6.54
N ASP A 168 5.31 6.67 -6.24
CA ASP A 168 5.61 5.48 -7.04
C ASP A 168 4.59 4.35 -6.84
N GLY A 169 3.80 4.42 -5.77
CA GLY A 169 2.84 3.39 -5.43
C GLY A 169 2.06 3.70 -4.16
N ALA A 170 1.21 2.76 -3.79
CA ALA A 170 0.46 2.77 -2.54
C ALA A 170 0.84 1.57 -1.65
N TYR A 171 1.04 1.84 -0.37
CA TYR A 171 1.19 0.87 0.69
C TYR A 171 -0.18 0.72 1.36
N LEU A 172 -0.82 -0.42 1.10
CA LEU A 172 -2.22 -0.64 1.48
C LEU A 172 -2.30 -1.24 2.88
N ASP A 173 -2.89 -0.51 3.79
CA ASP A 173 -3.14 -0.98 5.15
C ASP A 173 -4.57 -1.46 5.34
N LYS A 174 -4.77 -2.29 6.39
CA LYS A 174 -6.05 -2.89 6.76
C LYS A 174 -6.63 -3.78 5.66
N VAL A 175 -5.77 -4.48 4.94
CA VAL A 175 -6.20 -5.53 4.00
C VAL A 175 -6.70 -6.79 4.72
N ASP A 176 -6.33 -6.94 5.99
CA ASP A 176 -6.78 -7.97 6.93
C ASP A 176 -8.14 -7.67 7.58
N GLU A 177 -8.77 -6.54 7.25
CA GLU A 177 -10.05 -6.13 7.83
C GLU A 177 -11.18 -7.17 7.62
N TYR A 178 -11.02 -8.10 6.68
CA TYR A 178 -11.96 -9.21 6.50
C TYR A 178 -12.02 -10.17 7.70
N GLU A 179 -11.04 -10.15 8.60
CA GLU A 179 -11.00 -10.96 9.82
C GLU A 179 -11.79 -10.32 10.95
N GLU A 180 -11.99 -9.00 10.91
CA GLU A 180 -12.72 -8.28 11.93
C GLU A 180 -14.18 -8.77 12.05
N LYS A 181 -14.61 -9.09 13.28
CA LYS A 181 -15.95 -9.65 13.54
C LYS A 181 -17.09 -8.75 13.05
N SER A 182 -16.88 -7.43 13.06
CA SER A 182 -17.85 -6.44 12.58
C SER A 182 -18.02 -6.49 11.05
N ILE A 183 -17.04 -7.05 10.35
CA ILE A 183 -16.96 -7.21 8.89
C ILE A 183 -17.28 -8.65 8.48
N ALA A 184 -16.63 -9.64 9.07
CA ALA A 184 -16.78 -11.05 8.73
C ALA A 184 -18.19 -11.59 8.99
N ARG A 185 -18.82 -11.21 10.12
CA ARG A 185 -20.14 -11.73 10.48
C ARG A 185 -21.25 -11.35 9.50
N PRO A 186 -21.38 -10.08 9.05
CA PRO A 186 -22.41 -9.70 8.08
C PRO A 186 -22.07 -10.10 6.64
N ASN A 187 -20.81 -10.45 6.35
CA ASN A 187 -20.37 -10.81 5.00
C ASN A 187 -19.48 -12.07 4.99
N PRO A 188 -20.02 -13.25 4.73
CA PRO A 188 -19.23 -14.48 4.64
C PRO A 188 -18.24 -14.50 3.46
N ASN A 189 -18.38 -13.58 2.51
CA ASN A 189 -17.48 -13.45 1.36
C ASN A 189 -16.40 -12.36 1.57
N ALA A 190 -16.26 -11.80 2.79
CA ALA A 190 -15.38 -10.67 3.07
C ALA A 190 -13.94 -10.87 2.51
N ARG A 191 -13.35 -12.06 2.71
CA ARG A 191 -12.01 -12.39 2.18
C ARG A 191 -11.95 -12.28 0.64
N ALA A 192 -12.93 -12.86 -0.06
CA ALA A 192 -12.99 -12.79 -1.52
C ALA A 192 -13.24 -11.37 -2.02
N ASP A 193 -14.05 -10.61 -1.32
CA ASP A 193 -14.31 -9.20 -1.63
C ASP A 193 -13.06 -8.32 -1.44
N MET A 194 -12.19 -8.61 -0.44
CA MET A 194 -10.92 -7.90 -0.28
C MET A 194 -9.97 -8.21 -1.44
N ILE A 195 -9.87 -9.47 -1.86
CA ILE A 195 -9.09 -9.86 -3.05
C ILE A 195 -9.58 -9.10 -4.28
N ALA A 196 -10.89 -9.07 -4.51
CA ALA A 196 -11.48 -8.34 -5.63
C ALA A 196 -11.25 -6.83 -5.54
N PHE A 197 -11.32 -6.25 -4.33
CA PHE A 197 -11.10 -4.83 -4.09
C PHE A 197 -9.66 -4.43 -4.40
N VAL A 198 -8.66 -5.15 -3.87
CA VAL A 198 -7.24 -4.90 -4.16
C VAL A 198 -6.94 -5.08 -5.66
N GLY A 199 -7.49 -6.12 -6.29
CA GLY A 199 -7.34 -6.33 -7.73
C GLY A 199 -7.90 -5.20 -8.59
N ALA A 200 -9.09 -4.69 -8.23
CA ALA A 200 -9.72 -3.58 -8.93
C ALA A 200 -8.96 -2.25 -8.71
N LEU A 201 -8.47 -2.01 -7.49
CA LEU A 201 -7.64 -0.86 -7.16
C LEU A 201 -6.32 -0.88 -7.95
N ALA A 202 -5.65 -2.03 -8.01
CA ALA A 202 -4.42 -2.23 -8.78
C ALA A 202 -4.64 -1.97 -10.28
N ALA A 203 -5.73 -2.49 -10.85
CA ALA A 203 -6.09 -2.27 -12.25
C ALA A 203 -6.35 -0.78 -12.55
N HIS A 204 -7.07 -0.10 -11.65
CA HIS A 204 -7.33 1.34 -11.78
C HIS A 204 -6.03 2.15 -11.73
N ALA A 205 -5.17 1.90 -10.73
CA ALA A 205 -3.90 2.59 -10.57
C ALA A 205 -3.02 2.45 -11.81
N ARG A 206 -2.83 1.22 -12.30
CA ARG A 206 -1.98 0.93 -13.46
C ARG A 206 -2.58 1.40 -14.78
N GLY A 207 -3.89 1.57 -14.86
CA GLY A 207 -4.55 2.24 -15.97
C GLY A 207 -4.25 3.76 -16.04
N ARG A 208 -3.90 4.38 -14.90
CA ARG A 208 -3.50 5.79 -14.79
C ARG A 208 -1.99 5.98 -14.86
N GLU A 209 -1.25 5.12 -14.17
CA GLU A 209 0.21 5.12 -14.07
C GLU A 209 0.72 3.67 -14.17
N PRO A 210 1.16 3.21 -15.37
CA PRO A 210 1.55 1.81 -15.60
C PRO A 210 2.65 1.27 -14.68
N GLY A 211 3.51 2.15 -14.15
CA GLY A 211 4.58 1.82 -13.20
C GLY A 211 4.15 1.84 -11.73
N PHE A 212 2.87 2.01 -11.41
CA PHE A 212 2.42 2.21 -10.04
C PHE A 212 2.45 0.93 -9.21
N PHE A 213 3.16 0.96 -8.06
CA PHE A 213 3.29 -0.17 -7.15
C PHE A 213 2.07 -0.34 -6.24
N ILE A 214 1.72 -1.58 -5.96
CA ILE A 214 0.70 -1.98 -4.99
C ILE A 214 1.36 -2.91 -3.97
N VAL A 215 1.48 -2.46 -2.73
CA VAL A 215 2.15 -3.18 -1.64
C VAL A 215 1.20 -3.25 -0.45
N PRO A 216 0.45 -4.35 -0.26
CA PRO A 216 -0.39 -4.52 0.92
C PRO A 216 0.44 -4.84 2.16
N GLN A 217 -0.04 -4.40 3.33
CA GLN A 217 0.49 -4.74 4.65
C GLN A 217 -0.42 -5.78 5.32
N ASN A 218 0.18 -6.83 5.88
CA ASN A 218 -0.53 -7.93 6.53
C ASN A 218 -1.50 -8.70 5.59
N GLY A 219 -2.49 -9.39 6.14
CA GLY A 219 -3.43 -10.19 5.36
C GLY A 219 -2.72 -11.29 4.54
N GLU A 220 -1.67 -11.88 5.08
CA GLU A 220 -0.80 -12.84 4.40
C GLU A 220 -1.53 -14.08 3.91
N GLU A 221 -2.66 -14.46 4.50
CA GLU A 221 -3.50 -15.56 4.02
C GLU A 221 -4.08 -15.31 2.62
N LEU A 222 -4.27 -14.03 2.24
CA LEU A 222 -4.72 -13.68 0.89
C LEU A 222 -3.73 -14.13 -0.18
N LEU A 223 -2.46 -14.34 0.20
CA LEU A 223 -1.40 -14.81 -0.69
C LEU A 223 -1.60 -16.25 -1.18
N GLU A 224 -2.54 -17.03 -0.62
CA GLU A 224 -2.96 -18.30 -1.21
C GLU A 224 -3.62 -18.10 -2.59
N ASP A 225 -4.31 -16.98 -2.78
CA ASP A 225 -4.98 -16.67 -4.04
C ASP A 225 -3.97 -16.18 -5.09
N ARG A 226 -3.90 -16.87 -6.22
CA ARG A 226 -2.98 -16.51 -7.32
C ARG A 226 -3.33 -15.17 -7.97
N SER A 227 -4.62 -14.83 -8.05
CA SER A 227 -5.08 -13.57 -8.65
C SER A 227 -4.71 -12.39 -7.75
N TYR A 228 -4.77 -12.57 -6.42
CA TYR A 228 -4.29 -11.58 -5.47
C TYR A 228 -2.78 -11.36 -5.63
N ARG A 229 -1.97 -12.42 -5.61
CA ARG A 229 -0.52 -12.30 -5.82
C ARG A 229 -0.16 -11.66 -7.16
N ALA A 230 -0.94 -11.93 -8.22
CA ALA A 230 -0.73 -11.30 -9.53
C ALA A 230 -1.04 -9.78 -9.53
N SER A 231 -1.91 -9.31 -8.63
CA SER A 231 -2.33 -7.91 -8.55
C SER A 231 -1.40 -7.02 -7.73
N ILE A 232 -0.53 -7.60 -6.91
CA ILE A 232 0.39 -6.86 -6.00
C ILE A 232 1.85 -6.99 -6.45
N ASP A 233 2.73 -6.11 -5.99
CA ASP A 233 4.15 -6.07 -6.38
C ASP A 233 5.09 -6.55 -5.27
N ALA A 234 4.70 -6.39 -4.03
CA ALA A 234 5.40 -6.81 -2.82
C ALA A 234 4.40 -7.01 -1.69
N ALA A 235 4.84 -7.42 -0.52
CA ALA A 235 4.06 -7.38 0.71
C ALA A 235 4.85 -6.69 1.83
N GLY A 236 4.15 -5.92 2.66
CA GLY A 236 4.58 -5.46 3.97
C GLY A 236 4.12 -6.46 5.04
N LYS A 237 4.94 -6.71 6.05
CA LYS A 237 4.55 -7.49 7.22
C LYS A 237 5.03 -6.82 8.48
N GLU A 238 4.12 -6.53 9.39
CA GLU A 238 4.45 -6.03 10.72
C GLU A 238 4.27 -7.12 11.78
N ASP A 239 5.04 -7.01 12.86
CA ASP A 239 4.91 -7.92 14.00
C ASP A 239 5.00 -9.42 13.63
N LEU A 240 5.94 -9.79 12.76
CA LEU A 240 6.09 -11.19 12.36
C LEU A 240 6.74 -12.03 13.48
N LEU A 241 7.81 -11.53 14.05
CA LEU A 241 8.58 -12.25 15.08
C LEU A 241 8.19 -11.84 16.50
N PHE A 242 7.77 -10.60 16.67
CA PHE A 242 7.40 -10.02 17.96
C PHE A 242 6.15 -9.14 17.78
N GLY A 243 5.32 -9.04 18.82
CA GLY A 243 4.32 -7.97 18.90
C GLY A 243 2.87 -8.40 18.70
N GLU A 244 2.56 -9.55 18.14
CA GLU A 244 1.19 -10.02 17.85
C GLU A 244 0.25 -9.91 19.07
N THR A 245 0.73 -10.27 20.26
CA THR A 245 -0.07 -10.17 21.47
C THR A 245 0.29 -8.97 22.33
N ARG A 246 1.55 -8.51 22.25
CA ARG A 246 2.09 -7.39 23.02
C ARG A 246 3.44 -6.96 22.46
N THR A 247 3.65 -5.67 22.27
CA THR A 247 4.91 -5.08 21.81
C THR A 247 6.12 -5.67 22.56
N GLY A 248 7.13 -6.09 21.80
CA GLY A 248 8.38 -6.64 22.31
C GLY A 248 8.30 -8.09 22.83
N ARG A 249 7.12 -8.71 22.86
CA ARG A 249 6.94 -10.13 23.17
C ARG A 249 7.10 -10.96 21.92
N ALA A 250 7.92 -12.03 21.99
CA ALA A 250 8.08 -12.96 20.89
C ALA A 250 6.77 -13.69 20.58
N ASN A 251 6.48 -13.83 19.31
CA ASN A 251 5.35 -14.61 18.80
C ASN A 251 5.63 -16.11 18.93
N SER A 252 4.59 -16.92 18.84
CA SER A 252 4.77 -18.36 18.88
C SER A 252 5.47 -18.89 17.62
N PRO A 253 6.32 -19.92 17.71
CA PRO A 253 6.95 -20.50 16.53
C PRO A 253 5.97 -21.01 15.49
N GLU A 254 4.80 -21.48 15.93
CA GLU A 254 3.72 -21.94 15.05
C GLU A 254 3.12 -20.80 14.22
N GLU A 255 2.82 -19.66 14.86
CA GLU A 255 2.32 -18.47 14.18
C GLU A 255 3.33 -17.95 13.17
N ILE A 256 4.59 -17.80 13.58
CA ILE A 256 5.68 -17.37 12.69
C ILE A 256 5.77 -18.29 11.49
N LYS A 257 5.82 -19.61 11.71
CA LYS A 257 5.92 -20.62 10.65
C LYS A 257 4.75 -20.53 9.68
N THR A 258 3.54 -20.34 10.18
CA THR A 258 2.33 -20.24 9.36
C THR A 258 2.38 -18.99 8.48
N LYS A 259 2.68 -17.82 9.08
CA LYS A 259 2.77 -16.55 8.36
C LYS A 259 3.91 -16.55 7.33
N VAL A 260 5.08 -17.06 7.70
CA VAL A 260 6.20 -17.25 6.75
C VAL A 260 5.80 -18.15 5.60
N GLY A 261 5.01 -19.22 5.86
CA GLY A 261 4.52 -20.11 4.81
C GLY A 261 3.71 -19.39 3.73
N TYR A 262 2.84 -18.46 4.10
CA TYR A 262 2.10 -17.62 3.16
C TYR A 262 3.02 -16.65 2.41
N LEU A 263 3.92 -15.95 3.12
CA LEU A 263 4.86 -14.99 2.53
C LEU A 263 5.82 -15.65 1.53
N GLU A 264 6.18 -16.92 1.75
CA GLU A 264 6.97 -17.72 0.81
C GLU A 264 6.27 -17.95 -0.53
N LEU A 265 4.93 -17.97 -0.59
CA LEU A 265 4.20 -18.03 -1.86
C LEU A 265 4.48 -16.82 -2.73
N LEU A 266 4.55 -15.64 -2.12
CA LEU A 266 4.88 -14.39 -2.82
C LEU A 266 6.35 -14.38 -3.27
N ARG A 267 7.26 -14.84 -2.42
CA ARG A 267 8.68 -14.93 -2.76
C ARG A 267 8.96 -15.89 -3.91
N LYS A 268 8.22 -17.00 -3.98
CA LYS A 268 8.29 -17.94 -5.13
C LYS A 268 7.85 -17.29 -6.43
N ASP A 269 6.97 -16.29 -6.37
CA ASP A 269 6.59 -15.47 -7.53
C ASP A 269 7.65 -14.37 -7.84
N GLY A 270 8.81 -14.35 -7.12
CA GLY A 270 9.91 -13.38 -7.30
C GLY A 270 9.65 -12.01 -6.71
N LYS A 271 8.68 -11.86 -5.81
CA LYS A 271 8.27 -10.59 -5.21
C LYS A 271 8.84 -10.45 -3.80
N PRO A 272 9.37 -9.26 -3.42
CA PRO A 272 9.96 -9.05 -2.11
C PRO A 272 8.93 -8.93 -0.98
N VAL A 273 9.41 -9.20 0.24
CA VAL A 273 8.68 -8.97 1.50
C VAL A 273 9.47 -7.97 2.33
N PHE A 274 8.81 -6.92 2.76
CA PHE A 274 9.33 -5.86 3.64
C PHE A 274 8.75 -6.06 5.04
N ALA A 275 9.61 -6.38 6.01
CA ALA A 275 9.16 -6.69 7.36
C ALA A 275 9.52 -5.57 8.33
N VAL A 276 8.55 -5.09 9.12
CA VAL A 276 8.78 -4.13 10.20
C VAL A 276 8.52 -4.77 11.56
N GLU A 277 9.46 -4.55 12.49
CA GLU A 277 9.33 -4.96 13.89
C GLU A 277 9.45 -3.72 14.78
N TYR A 278 8.54 -3.61 15.75
CA TYR A 278 8.50 -2.51 16.69
C TYR A 278 9.30 -2.86 17.95
N LEU A 279 10.64 -2.73 17.85
CA LEU A 279 11.59 -3.15 18.87
C LEU A 279 12.55 -2.02 19.22
N GLU A 280 12.87 -1.91 20.53
CA GLU A 280 13.84 -0.95 21.07
C GLU A 280 15.13 -1.62 21.54
N ALA A 281 15.04 -2.84 22.07
CA ALA A 281 16.18 -3.55 22.65
C ALA A 281 17.12 -4.04 21.55
N ARG A 282 18.37 -3.55 21.56
CA ARG A 282 19.41 -3.87 20.57
C ARG A 282 19.58 -5.37 20.32
N GLN A 283 19.60 -6.17 21.39
CA GLN A 283 19.77 -7.61 21.28
C GLN A 283 18.58 -8.28 20.54
N GLN A 284 17.35 -7.81 20.77
CA GLN A 284 16.18 -8.30 20.04
C GLN A 284 16.24 -7.89 18.57
N ILE A 285 16.64 -6.65 18.28
CA ILE A 285 16.80 -6.13 16.91
C ILE A 285 17.83 -6.96 16.14
N GLU A 286 19.01 -7.24 16.73
CA GLU A 286 20.06 -8.03 16.09
C GLU A 286 19.57 -9.45 15.76
N ARG A 287 18.89 -10.10 16.71
CA ARG A 287 18.30 -11.43 16.52
C ARG A 287 17.23 -11.43 15.44
N ALA A 288 16.25 -10.50 15.53
CA ALA A 288 15.17 -10.39 14.58
C ALA A 288 15.68 -10.09 13.15
N ARG A 289 16.71 -9.23 13.06
CA ARG A 289 17.36 -8.92 11.78
C ARG A 289 17.95 -10.17 11.11
N ALA A 290 18.69 -10.96 11.89
CA ALA A 290 19.29 -12.19 11.37
C ALA A 290 18.24 -13.19 10.90
N GLU A 291 17.14 -13.32 11.65
CA GLU A 291 16.05 -14.24 11.33
C GLU A 291 15.26 -13.79 10.10
N LEU A 292 14.87 -12.52 10.03
CA LEU A 292 14.16 -11.96 8.85
C LEU A 292 15.02 -12.05 7.57
N LEU A 293 16.32 -11.77 7.67
CA LEU A 293 17.25 -11.94 6.55
C LEU A 293 17.38 -13.42 6.13
N ALA A 294 17.34 -14.37 7.08
CA ALA A 294 17.36 -15.80 6.76
C ALA A 294 16.10 -16.23 5.99
N TYR A 295 14.94 -15.61 6.25
CA TYR A 295 13.74 -15.77 5.41
C TYR A 295 13.86 -15.04 4.07
N GLY A 296 14.89 -14.21 3.86
CA GLY A 296 15.08 -13.38 2.67
C GLY A 296 14.15 -12.18 2.62
N PHE A 297 13.67 -11.71 3.76
CA PHE A 297 12.87 -10.49 3.89
C PHE A 297 13.75 -9.27 4.10
N VAL A 298 13.26 -8.08 3.77
CA VAL A 298 13.95 -6.81 3.97
C VAL A 298 13.48 -6.21 5.31
N PRO A 299 14.31 -6.24 6.38
CA PRO A 299 13.89 -5.82 7.70
C PRO A 299 13.95 -4.32 7.92
N TYR A 300 13.00 -3.79 8.68
CA TYR A 300 13.03 -2.45 9.27
C TYR A 300 12.68 -2.51 10.77
N PHE A 301 13.27 -1.65 11.57
CA PHE A 301 13.05 -1.60 13.01
C PHE A 301 12.75 -0.17 13.44
N THR A 302 11.66 0.00 14.17
CA THR A 302 11.20 1.32 14.62
C THR A 302 10.33 1.20 15.87
N ASP A 303 9.74 2.28 16.33
CA ASP A 303 8.65 2.29 17.30
C ASP A 303 7.29 2.47 16.61
N ARG A 304 6.20 2.23 17.35
CA ARG A 304 4.83 2.33 16.85
C ARG A 304 4.36 3.77 16.59
N GLY A 305 5.13 4.76 17.02
CA GLY A 305 4.81 6.16 16.76
C GLY A 305 4.98 6.54 15.30
N LEU A 306 5.86 5.85 14.59
CA LEU A 306 6.17 6.10 13.17
C LEU A 306 6.40 7.58 12.86
N ASP A 307 7.01 8.30 13.80
CA ASP A 307 7.24 9.74 13.70
C ASP A 307 8.67 10.13 13.31
N THR A 308 9.55 9.13 13.15
CA THR A 308 10.97 9.34 12.80
C THR A 308 11.50 8.13 12.01
N LEU A 309 12.27 8.36 10.95
CA LEU A 309 13.07 7.31 10.31
C LEU A 309 14.26 6.93 11.19
N ARG A 310 14.50 5.64 11.38
CA ARG A 310 15.56 5.10 12.25
C ARG A 310 16.61 4.33 11.48
#